data_d0f7e75d286b27c5624478e5aa3f16d7
#
_entry.id   d0f7e75d286b27c5624478e5aa3f16d7
#
_cell.length_a   1.000
_cell.length_b   1.000
_cell.length_c   1.000
_cell.angle_alpha   90.00
_cell.angle_beta   90.00
_cell.angle_gamma   90.00
#
_symmetry.space_group_name_H-M   'P 1'
#
loop_
_entity.id
_entity.type
_entity.pdbx_description
1 polymer ?
#
loop_
_entity_poly.entity_id
_entity_poly.type
_entity_poly.pdbx_seq_one_letter_code
_entity_poly.pdbx_strand_id
1 'polypeptide(L)'
;MFDKIKSDMLKAMKEQDKFKLSVIRMIKGSIDKERIDKKIEITDEVVIDVLAKELKTREESRLEFSRAGRTDLVEGLDKEIAIIKEYLPEPLTDEEVDEIISDAFMETEASSIKDMGKVMKVVTPKVKGRCDMKEVSSKIKAKLS
;
A
#
# COMPACT_ATOMS: atom_id res chain seq x y z
N MET A 1 9.41 -9.84 -5.58
CA MET A 1 8.77 -9.56 -4.28
C MET A 1 8.19 -10.79 -3.61
N PHE A 2 7.43 -11.59 -4.31
CA PHE A 2 6.77 -12.76 -3.73
C PHE A 2 7.77 -13.82 -3.26
N ASP A 3 8.83 -14.03 -4.03
CA ASP A 3 9.90 -14.98 -3.65
C ASP A 3 10.62 -14.55 -2.38
N LYS A 4 10.82 -13.26 -2.18
CA LYS A 4 11.39 -12.73 -0.95
C LYS A 4 10.46 -13.00 0.24
N ILE A 5 9.17 -12.83 0.08
CA ILE A 5 8.17 -13.12 1.12
C ILE A 5 8.24 -14.60 1.51
N LYS A 6 8.29 -15.50 0.54
CA LYS A 6 8.42 -16.94 0.79
C LYS A 6 9.73 -17.28 1.50
N SER A 7 10.83 -16.69 1.07
CA SER A 7 12.15 -16.87 1.67
C SER A 7 12.18 -16.39 3.12
N ASP A 8 11.62 -15.22 3.39
CA ASP A 8 11.54 -14.66 4.74
C ASP A 8 10.64 -15.48 5.65
N MET A 9 9.61 -16.09 5.09
CA MET A 9 8.75 -17.03 5.84
C MET A 9 9.55 -18.22 6.35
N LEU A 10 10.35 -18.83 5.48
CA LEU A 10 11.21 -19.95 5.86
C LEU A 10 12.26 -19.54 6.89
N LYS A 11 12.82 -18.35 6.72
CA LYS A 11 13.79 -17.80 7.67
C LYS A 11 13.18 -17.59 9.04
N ALA A 12 11.98 -17.00 9.10
CA ALA A 12 11.26 -16.79 10.35
C ALA A 12 10.91 -18.11 11.04
N MET A 13 10.59 -19.16 10.27
CA MET A 13 10.38 -20.51 10.81
C MET A 13 11.67 -21.05 11.47
N LYS A 14 12.79 -20.91 10.80
CA LYS A 14 14.10 -21.39 11.31
C LYS A 14 14.54 -20.63 12.55
N GLU A 15 14.31 -19.33 12.58
CA GLU A 15 14.65 -18.47 13.71
C GLU A 15 13.64 -18.53 14.85
N GLN A 16 12.54 -19.25 14.66
CA GLN A 16 11.44 -19.37 15.62
C GLN A 16 10.82 -18.01 16.01
N ASP A 17 10.84 -17.07 15.07
CA ASP A 17 10.19 -15.78 15.22
C ASP A 17 8.70 -15.92 14.90
N LYS A 18 7.94 -16.30 15.90
CA LYS A 18 6.51 -16.62 15.78
C LYS A 18 5.68 -15.43 15.31
N PHE A 19 6.00 -14.24 15.79
CA PHE A 19 5.27 -13.01 15.42
C PHE A 19 5.47 -12.69 13.95
N LYS A 20 6.72 -12.61 13.51
CA LYS A 20 7.07 -12.32 12.12
C LYS A 20 6.50 -13.39 11.18
N LEU A 21 6.61 -14.66 11.57
CA LEU A 21 6.05 -15.77 10.80
C LEU A 21 4.54 -15.64 10.62
N SER A 22 3.82 -15.28 11.68
CA SER A 22 2.37 -15.08 11.65
C SER A 22 1.97 -13.99 10.67
N VAL A 23 2.66 -12.86 10.71
CA VAL A 23 2.40 -11.74 9.80
C VAL A 23 2.69 -12.10 8.34
N ILE A 24 3.83 -12.76 8.10
CA ILE A 24 4.21 -13.18 6.74
C ILE A 24 3.24 -14.21 6.17
N ARG A 25 2.80 -15.17 6.98
CA ARG A 25 1.80 -16.16 6.57
C ARG A 25 0.49 -15.51 6.18
N MET A 26 0.07 -14.51 6.92
CA MET A 26 -1.14 -13.76 6.63
C MET A 26 -1.01 -13.00 5.31
N ILE A 27 0.11 -12.32 5.10
CA ILE A 27 0.41 -11.60 3.85
C ILE A 27 0.37 -12.59 2.67
N LYS A 28 1.07 -13.71 2.80
CA LYS A 28 1.08 -14.75 1.76
C LYS A 28 -0.31 -15.28 1.47
N GLY A 29 -1.10 -15.54 2.51
CA GLY A 29 -2.49 -15.98 2.38
C GLY A 29 -3.36 -14.98 1.64
N SER A 30 -3.20 -13.70 1.92
CA SER A 30 -3.93 -12.62 1.23
C SER A 30 -3.55 -12.54 -0.26
N ILE A 31 -2.26 -12.71 -0.57
CA ILE A 31 -1.79 -12.75 -1.96
C ILE A 31 -2.34 -13.96 -2.70
N ASP A 32 -2.29 -15.14 -2.10
CA ASP A 32 -2.81 -16.37 -2.68
C ASP A 32 -4.32 -16.27 -2.92
N LYS A 33 -5.05 -15.68 -1.97
CA LYS A 33 -6.48 -15.44 -2.10
C LYS A 33 -6.80 -14.54 -3.29
N GLU A 34 -6.08 -13.45 -3.44
CA GLU A 34 -6.24 -12.53 -4.57
C GLU A 34 -6.00 -13.24 -5.90
N ARG A 35 -4.95 -14.06 -5.97
CA ARG A 35 -4.64 -14.86 -7.14
C ARG A 35 -5.77 -15.82 -7.50
N ILE A 36 -6.31 -16.52 -6.53
CA ILE A 36 -7.37 -17.51 -6.73
C ILE A 36 -8.68 -16.85 -7.12
N ASP A 37 -9.08 -15.81 -6.39
CA ASP A 37 -10.35 -15.12 -6.60
C ASP A 37 -10.42 -14.43 -7.96
N LYS A 38 -9.32 -13.82 -8.39
CA LYS A 38 -9.26 -13.10 -9.67
C LYS A 38 -8.70 -13.92 -10.82
N LYS A 39 -8.21 -15.13 -10.56
CA LYS A 39 -7.59 -16.02 -11.55
C LYS A 39 -6.44 -15.32 -12.31
N ILE A 40 -5.59 -14.66 -11.56
CA ILE A 40 -4.44 -13.91 -12.10
C ILE A 40 -3.13 -14.53 -11.61
N GLU A 41 -2.03 -14.17 -12.29
CA GLU A 41 -0.69 -14.55 -11.85
C GLU A 41 -0.20 -13.58 -10.77
N ILE A 42 0.70 -14.07 -9.90
CA ILE A 42 1.31 -13.23 -8.87
C ILE A 42 2.45 -12.45 -9.50
N THR A 43 2.24 -11.14 -9.67
CA THR A 43 3.26 -10.20 -10.13
C THR A 43 3.60 -9.26 -8.98
N ASP A 44 4.69 -8.49 -9.12
CA ASP A 44 5.05 -7.48 -8.13
C ASP A 44 3.93 -6.46 -7.93
N GLU A 45 3.23 -6.11 -9.00
CA GLU A 45 2.07 -5.20 -8.92
C GLU A 45 0.96 -5.78 -8.05
N VAL A 46 0.64 -7.05 -8.19
CA VAL A 46 -0.37 -7.74 -7.37
C VAL A 46 0.08 -7.75 -5.90
N VAL A 47 1.35 -8.04 -5.64
CA VAL A 47 1.90 -8.04 -4.29
C VAL A 47 1.80 -6.65 -3.66
N ILE A 48 2.17 -5.61 -4.39
CA ILE A 48 2.07 -4.21 -3.92
C ILE A 48 0.63 -3.87 -3.59
N ASP A 49 -0.33 -4.24 -4.44
CA ASP A 49 -1.76 -3.99 -4.21
C ASP A 49 -2.25 -4.62 -2.92
N VAL A 50 -1.91 -5.88 -2.70
CA VAL A 50 -2.32 -6.61 -1.49
C VAL A 50 -1.67 -5.98 -0.26
N LEU A 51 -0.38 -5.68 -0.31
CA LEU A 51 0.34 -5.05 0.80
C LEU A 51 -0.21 -3.67 1.13
N ALA A 52 -0.54 -2.88 0.11
CA ALA A 52 -1.11 -1.55 0.31
C ALA A 52 -2.48 -1.62 1.01
N LYS A 53 -3.31 -2.56 0.64
CA LYS A 53 -4.63 -2.79 1.30
C LYS A 53 -4.44 -3.24 2.75
N GLU A 54 -3.52 -4.16 2.99
CA GLU A 54 -3.22 -4.65 4.33
C GLU A 54 -2.67 -3.53 5.23
N LEU A 55 -1.81 -2.69 4.68
CA LEU A 55 -1.28 -1.53 5.38
C LEU A 55 -2.39 -0.54 5.75
N LYS A 56 -3.24 -0.20 4.79
CA LYS A 56 -4.34 0.73 4.99
C LYS A 56 -5.30 0.25 6.08
N THR A 57 -5.69 -1.01 6.05
CA THR A 57 -6.58 -1.61 7.04
C THR A 57 -5.97 -1.50 8.45
N ARG A 58 -4.67 -1.75 8.58
CA ARG A 58 -3.99 -1.67 9.86
C ARG A 58 -3.84 -0.24 10.36
N GLU A 59 -3.57 0.69 9.47
CA GLU A 59 -3.48 2.11 9.84
C GLU A 59 -4.82 2.65 10.32
N GLU A 60 -5.92 2.25 9.68
CA GLU A 60 -7.29 2.60 10.12
C GLU A 60 -7.60 2.00 11.49
N SER A 61 -7.28 0.72 11.70
CA SER A 61 -7.47 0.05 12.99
C SER A 61 -6.61 0.67 14.08
N ARG A 62 -5.36 1.03 13.74
CA ARG A 62 -4.46 1.71 14.67
C ARG A 62 -5.04 3.03 15.16
N LEU A 63 -5.62 3.79 14.25
CA LEU A 63 -6.24 5.08 14.59
C LEU A 63 -7.42 4.88 15.54
N GLU A 64 -8.29 3.90 15.28
CA GLU A 64 -9.42 3.57 16.13
C GLU A 64 -8.99 3.13 17.53
N PHE A 65 -8.00 2.24 17.62
CA PHE A 65 -7.47 1.78 18.91
C PHE A 65 -6.76 2.90 19.69
N SER A 66 -6.07 3.79 18.99
CA SER A 66 -5.45 4.96 19.60
C SER A 66 -6.49 5.87 20.22
N ARG A 67 -7.59 6.11 19.52
CA ARG A 67 -8.71 6.91 20.05
C ARG A 67 -9.39 6.26 21.24
N ALA A 68 -9.40 4.95 21.28
CA ALA A 68 -9.97 4.18 22.40
C ALA A 68 -8.99 3.99 23.58
N GLY A 69 -7.77 4.52 23.48
CA GLY A 69 -6.75 4.38 24.52
C GLY A 69 -6.14 2.99 24.63
N ARG A 70 -6.30 2.14 23.63
CA ARG A 70 -5.79 0.77 23.63
C ARG A 70 -4.35 0.70 23.11
N THR A 71 -3.42 1.20 23.92
CA THR A 71 -1.98 1.28 23.60
C THR A 71 -1.37 -0.08 23.28
N ASP A 72 -1.82 -1.13 23.96
CA ASP A 72 -1.38 -2.51 23.74
C ASP A 72 -1.65 -2.99 22.30
N LEU A 73 -2.84 -2.68 21.78
CA LEU A 73 -3.24 -3.05 20.41
C LEU A 73 -2.52 -2.18 19.38
N VAL A 74 -2.30 -0.90 19.69
CA VAL A 74 -1.54 0.01 18.83
C VAL A 74 -0.10 -0.49 18.64
N GLU A 75 0.57 -0.91 19.71
CA GLU A 75 1.94 -1.43 19.66
C GLU A 75 2.02 -2.69 18.76
N GLY A 76 1.06 -3.60 18.89
CA GLY A 76 0.98 -4.79 18.05
C GLY A 76 0.83 -4.45 16.57
N LEU A 77 -0.06 -3.50 16.25
CA LEU A 77 -0.27 -3.02 14.89
C LEU A 77 0.96 -2.31 14.33
N ASP A 78 1.67 -1.54 15.14
CA ASP A 78 2.90 -0.85 14.72
C ASP A 78 3.96 -1.87 14.26
N LYS A 79 4.09 -2.99 14.95
CA LYS A 79 5.01 -4.07 14.58
C LYS A 79 4.59 -4.73 13.26
N GLU A 80 3.30 -5.00 13.09
CA GLU A 80 2.77 -5.56 11.84
C GLU A 80 2.97 -4.60 10.67
N ILE A 81 2.70 -3.33 10.86
CA ILE A 81 2.89 -2.28 9.87
C ILE A 81 4.37 -2.19 9.44
N ALA A 82 5.29 -2.25 10.38
CA ALA A 82 6.71 -2.22 10.08
C ALA A 82 7.14 -3.39 9.17
N ILE A 83 6.61 -4.58 9.42
CA ILE A 83 6.90 -5.77 8.59
C ILE A 83 6.35 -5.59 7.18
N ILE A 84 5.12 -5.09 7.04
CA ILE A 84 4.50 -4.83 5.74
C ILE A 84 5.31 -3.80 4.94
N LYS A 85 5.74 -2.73 5.60
CA LYS A 85 6.53 -1.67 4.95
C LYS A 85 7.89 -2.15 4.46
N GLU A 86 8.47 -3.19 5.03
CA GLU A 86 9.72 -3.78 4.53
C GLU A 86 9.59 -4.27 3.09
N TYR A 87 8.40 -4.67 2.66
CA TYR A 87 8.16 -5.20 1.32
C TYR A 87 7.64 -4.17 0.33
N LEU A 88 7.15 -3.03 0.81
CA LEU A 88 6.67 -1.96 -0.06
C LEU A 88 7.84 -1.11 -0.57
N PRO A 89 7.71 -0.53 -1.79
CA PRO A 89 8.68 0.47 -2.25
C PRO A 89 8.76 1.64 -1.28
N GLU A 90 9.88 2.36 -1.31
CA GLU A 90 10.04 3.56 -0.49
C GLU A 90 8.90 4.56 -0.73
N PRO A 91 8.37 5.18 0.34
CA PRO A 91 7.33 6.20 0.18
C PRO A 91 7.83 7.37 -0.67
N LEU A 92 6.95 7.91 -1.49
CA LEU A 92 7.23 9.12 -2.25
C LEU A 92 7.16 10.32 -1.32
N THR A 93 8.04 11.29 -1.55
CA THR A 93 7.95 12.60 -0.90
C THR A 93 6.79 13.40 -1.49
N ASP A 94 6.32 14.42 -0.77
CA ASP A 94 5.27 15.31 -1.28
C ASP A 94 5.71 15.98 -2.59
N GLU A 95 6.98 16.35 -2.70
CA GLU A 95 7.55 16.95 -3.90
C GLU A 95 7.52 15.98 -5.09
N GLU A 96 7.88 14.73 -4.88
CA GLU A 96 7.82 13.69 -5.91
C GLU A 96 6.38 13.43 -6.36
N VAL A 97 5.44 13.41 -5.43
CA VAL A 97 4.01 13.25 -5.74
C VAL A 97 3.51 14.43 -6.57
N ASP A 98 3.86 15.65 -6.18
CA ASP A 98 3.47 16.86 -6.91
C ASP A 98 4.03 16.87 -8.33
N GLU A 99 5.28 16.42 -8.52
CA GLU A 99 5.91 16.30 -9.83
C GLU A 99 5.15 15.27 -10.71
N ILE A 100 4.83 14.11 -10.15
CA ILE A 100 4.06 13.07 -10.87
C ILE A 100 2.70 13.62 -11.29
N ILE A 101 2.02 14.34 -10.42
CA ILE A 101 0.72 14.95 -10.71
C ILE A 101 0.87 16.02 -11.82
N SER A 102 1.87 16.87 -11.74
CA SER A 102 2.13 17.90 -12.76
C SER A 102 2.37 17.28 -14.13
N ASP A 103 3.19 16.25 -14.20
CA ASP A 103 3.48 15.53 -15.44
C ASP A 103 2.22 14.88 -16.02
N ALA A 104 1.36 14.33 -15.16
CA ALA A 104 0.09 13.74 -15.57
C ALA A 104 -0.87 14.80 -16.14
N PHE A 105 -0.92 16.00 -15.55
CA PHE A 105 -1.71 17.11 -16.09
C PHE A 105 -1.22 17.53 -17.46
N MET A 106 0.09 17.59 -17.68
CA MET A 106 0.66 17.91 -18.99
C MET A 106 0.35 16.82 -20.01
N GLU A 107 0.50 15.56 -19.64
CA GLU A 107 0.27 14.42 -20.52
C GLU A 107 -1.19 14.29 -20.94
N THR A 108 -2.13 14.52 -20.01
CA THR A 108 -3.58 14.38 -20.26
C THR A 108 -4.25 15.67 -20.73
N GLU A 109 -3.56 16.79 -20.67
CA GLU A 109 -4.10 18.11 -20.96
C GLU A 109 -5.37 18.42 -20.13
N ALA A 110 -5.39 17.95 -18.89
CA ALA A 110 -6.52 18.11 -17.99
C ALA A 110 -6.78 19.57 -17.65
N SER A 111 -8.05 19.97 -17.70
CA SER A 111 -8.47 21.36 -17.46
C SER A 111 -9.65 21.51 -16.51
N SER A 112 -10.39 20.44 -16.25
CA SER A 112 -11.58 20.48 -15.39
C SER A 112 -11.73 19.20 -14.57
N ILE A 113 -12.64 19.26 -13.59
CA ILE A 113 -12.95 18.11 -12.73
C ILE A 113 -13.40 16.88 -13.52
N LYS A 114 -13.94 17.06 -14.71
CA LYS A 114 -14.33 15.97 -15.60
C LYS A 114 -13.15 15.14 -16.07
N ASP A 115 -11.96 15.72 -16.07
CA ASP A 115 -10.72 15.06 -16.48
C ASP A 115 -10.04 14.27 -15.35
N MET A 116 -10.61 14.30 -14.13
CA MET A 116 -10.03 13.63 -12.97
C MET A 116 -9.74 12.15 -13.22
N GLY A 117 -10.65 11.44 -13.89
CA GLY A 117 -10.46 10.03 -14.23
C GLY A 117 -9.27 9.78 -15.12
N LYS A 118 -9.00 10.67 -16.08
CA LYS A 118 -7.84 10.57 -16.98
C LYS A 118 -6.53 10.77 -16.21
N VAL A 119 -6.49 11.79 -15.34
CA VAL A 119 -5.33 12.08 -14.51
C VAL A 119 -5.06 10.92 -13.56
N MET A 120 -6.08 10.40 -12.91
CA MET A 120 -5.95 9.26 -11.99
C MET A 120 -5.42 8.01 -12.69
N LYS A 121 -5.82 7.76 -13.92
CA LYS A 121 -5.31 6.63 -14.72
C LYS A 121 -3.79 6.70 -14.92
N VAL A 122 -3.25 7.89 -15.09
CA VAL A 122 -1.81 8.10 -15.27
C VAL A 122 -1.07 8.05 -13.94
N VAL A 123 -1.62 8.68 -12.92
CA VAL A 123 -0.99 8.83 -11.60
C VAL A 123 -1.00 7.53 -10.79
N THR A 124 -2.14 6.83 -10.75
CA THR A 124 -2.31 5.66 -9.89
C THR A 124 -1.20 4.61 -10.02
N PRO A 125 -0.81 4.16 -11.23
CA PRO A 125 0.26 3.17 -11.35
C PRO A 125 1.62 3.64 -10.80
N LYS A 126 1.86 4.94 -10.82
CA LYS A 126 3.14 5.53 -10.39
C LYS A 126 3.25 5.70 -8.88
N VAL A 127 2.12 5.88 -8.19
CA VAL A 127 2.09 6.20 -6.75
C VAL A 127 1.58 5.06 -5.88
N LYS A 128 1.03 4.02 -6.48
CA LYS A 128 0.38 2.91 -5.78
C LYS A 128 1.34 2.22 -4.80
N GLY A 129 0.91 2.11 -3.54
CA GLY A 129 1.73 1.53 -2.49
C GLY A 129 2.87 2.43 -1.99
N ARG A 130 3.02 3.64 -2.54
CA ARG A 130 4.10 4.57 -2.20
C ARG A 130 3.61 5.88 -1.59
N CYS A 131 2.32 6.11 -1.55
CA CYS A 131 1.71 7.26 -0.89
C CYS A 131 0.24 6.99 -0.60
N ASP A 132 -0.38 7.87 0.20
CA ASP A 132 -1.80 7.79 0.50
C ASP A 132 -2.62 8.27 -0.70
N MET A 133 -3.43 7.37 -1.26
CA MET A 133 -4.27 7.68 -2.42
C MET A 133 -5.32 8.75 -2.14
N LYS A 134 -5.76 8.90 -0.90
CA LYS A 134 -6.70 9.95 -0.51
C LYS A 134 -6.06 11.33 -0.65
N GLU A 135 -4.81 11.47 -0.24
CA GLU A 135 -4.05 12.71 -0.40
C GLU A 135 -3.82 13.04 -1.87
N VAL A 136 -3.48 12.03 -2.67
CA VAL A 136 -3.29 12.19 -4.11
C VAL A 136 -4.58 12.66 -4.78
N SER A 137 -5.69 12.00 -4.50
CA SER A 137 -6.99 12.37 -5.04
C SER A 137 -7.38 13.80 -4.66
N SER A 138 -7.15 14.19 -3.41
CA SER A 138 -7.42 15.54 -2.92
C SER A 138 -6.58 16.59 -3.63
N LYS A 139 -5.29 16.31 -3.85
CA LYS A 139 -4.39 17.22 -4.58
C LYS A 139 -4.82 17.41 -6.03
N ILE A 140 -5.19 16.33 -6.70
CA ILE A 140 -5.66 16.37 -8.09
C ILE A 140 -6.96 17.15 -8.18
N LYS A 141 -7.92 16.86 -7.31
CA LYS A 141 -9.19 17.55 -7.26
C LYS A 141 -9.03 19.06 -7.02
N ALA A 142 -8.15 19.45 -6.11
CA ALA A 142 -7.86 20.85 -5.83
C ALA A 142 -7.31 21.59 -7.05
N LYS A 143 -6.49 20.92 -7.86
CA LYS A 143 -5.93 21.52 -9.09
C LYS A 143 -6.98 21.65 -10.21
N LEU A 144 -7.99 20.81 -10.22
CA LEU A 144 -9.04 20.78 -11.25
C LEU A 144 -10.26 21.63 -10.91
N SER A 145 -10.37 22.06 -9.68
CA SER A 145 -11.51 22.89 -9.23
C SER A 145 -11.25 24.39 -9.32
#